data_d5eba4d25ac99afef84e1624c7719706
#
_entry.id   d5eba4d25ac99afef84e1624c7719706
#
_cell.length_a   1.000
_cell.length_b   1.000
_cell.length_c   1.000
_cell.angle_alpha   90.00
_cell.angle_beta   90.00
_cell.angle_gamma   90.00
#
_symmetry.space_group_name_H-M   'P 1'
#
loop_
_entity.id
_entity.type
_entity.pdbx_description
1 polymer ?
#
loop_
_entity_poly.entity_id
_entity_poly.type
_entity_poly.pdbx_seq_one_letter_code
_entity_poly.pdbx_strand_id
1 'polypeptide(L)'
;MSGSGLYPRYADLRRTVLDVAASSHNYLLNMIGHFGWLDAPVPPETSIAWYMVGGSLLLLGFAVWATARQKAALALLALAVIGAPFVLQLPTAASVGLVWQGRYALPIAIGLPLVAAVLISQASSDVEELVRRIVRAGVPILVVGHVAAFWWASRQYSEGLGGDLTTLAPHWSSPIGYLTGVGLYALVTCCLGYLIWHASRAAPAPTQTSALPAAG
;
A
#
# COMPACT_ATOMS: atom_id res chain seq x y z
N MET A 1 -29.03 -29.94 -12.69
CA MET A 1 -27.68 -30.52 -12.56
C MET A 1 -27.00 -29.77 -11.44
N SER A 2 -27.06 -30.28 -10.20
CA SER A 2 -26.33 -29.73 -9.07
C SER A 2 -24.85 -30.13 -9.19
N GLY A 3 -24.05 -29.29 -9.84
CA GLY A 3 -22.63 -29.47 -9.90
C GLY A 3 -22.07 -29.39 -8.47
N SER A 4 -21.58 -30.53 -7.96
CA SER A 4 -20.72 -30.50 -6.76
C SER A 4 -19.48 -29.69 -7.11
N GLY A 5 -19.44 -28.43 -6.68
CA GLY A 5 -18.27 -27.59 -6.85
C GLY A 5 -17.06 -28.30 -6.23
N LEU A 6 -15.85 -28.03 -6.74
CA LEU A 6 -14.60 -28.59 -6.23
C LEU A 6 -14.39 -28.27 -4.74
N TYR A 7 -15.05 -27.21 -4.25
CA TYR A 7 -14.96 -26.73 -2.86
C TYR A 7 -16.37 -26.68 -2.21
N PRO A 8 -16.97 -27.81 -1.85
CA PRO A 8 -18.33 -27.88 -1.28
C PRO A 8 -18.51 -27.06 -0.02
N ARG A 9 -17.41 -26.79 0.70
CA ARG A 9 -17.39 -25.89 1.87
C ARG A 9 -17.95 -24.50 1.55
N TYR A 10 -17.72 -23.99 0.35
CA TYR A 10 -18.14 -22.68 -0.10
C TYR A 10 -19.48 -22.65 -0.84
N ALA A 11 -20.22 -23.76 -0.83
CA ALA A 11 -21.60 -23.79 -1.31
C ALA A 11 -22.57 -23.02 -0.35
N ASP A 12 -22.20 -22.90 0.92
CA ASP A 12 -22.90 -22.06 1.91
C ASP A 12 -22.41 -20.61 1.82
N LEU A 13 -23.30 -19.73 1.32
CA LEU A 13 -23.02 -18.30 1.17
C LEU A 13 -22.61 -17.64 2.48
N ARG A 14 -23.32 -17.93 3.59
CA ARG A 14 -23.03 -17.33 4.90
C ARG A 14 -21.60 -17.67 5.35
N ARG A 15 -21.23 -18.93 5.23
CA ARG A 15 -19.88 -19.40 5.58
C ARG A 15 -18.84 -18.76 4.68
N THR A 16 -19.09 -18.67 3.39
CA THR A 16 -18.17 -18.04 2.44
C THR A 16 -17.95 -16.57 2.77
N VAL A 17 -19.02 -15.83 3.09
CA VAL A 17 -18.91 -14.42 3.52
C VAL A 17 -18.05 -14.29 4.78
N LEU A 18 -18.26 -15.15 5.77
CA LEU A 18 -17.46 -15.15 7.00
C LEU A 18 -15.98 -15.50 6.75
N ASP A 19 -15.72 -16.48 5.89
CA ASP A 19 -14.35 -16.87 5.56
C ASP A 19 -13.62 -15.76 4.75
N VAL A 20 -14.31 -15.05 3.84
CA VAL A 20 -13.78 -13.88 3.13
C VAL A 20 -13.52 -12.74 4.11
N ALA A 21 -14.45 -12.46 5.02
CA ALA A 21 -14.28 -11.44 6.05
C ALA A 21 -13.09 -11.75 6.99
N ALA A 22 -12.97 -12.98 7.44
CA ALA A 22 -11.84 -13.42 8.26
C ALA A 22 -10.49 -13.30 7.53
N SER A 23 -10.49 -13.44 6.20
CA SER A 23 -9.29 -13.30 5.36
C SER A 23 -8.94 -11.86 5.02
N SER A 24 -9.82 -10.89 5.31
CA SER A 24 -9.67 -9.50 4.84
C SER A 24 -8.39 -8.83 5.36
N HIS A 25 -7.96 -9.12 6.59
CA HIS A 25 -6.71 -8.57 7.12
C HIS A 25 -5.50 -9.09 6.33
N ASN A 26 -5.50 -10.37 5.92
CA ASN A 26 -4.45 -10.93 5.07
C ASN A 26 -4.45 -10.28 3.69
N TYR A 27 -5.62 -9.95 3.13
CA TYR A 27 -5.69 -9.25 1.85
C TYR A 27 -5.05 -7.87 1.94
N LEU A 28 -5.25 -7.15 3.03
CA LEU A 28 -4.56 -5.88 3.26
C LEU A 28 -3.04 -6.07 3.37
N LEU A 29 -2.57 -7.02 4.19
CA LEU A 29 -1.14 -7.32 4.30
C LEU A 29 -0.52 -7.69 2.94
N ASN A 30 -1.23 -8.48 2.14
CA ASN A 30 -0.79 -8.90 0.81
C ASN A 30 -0.76 -7.77 -0.22
N MET A 31 -1.43 -6.64 0.03
CA MET A 31 -1.31 -5.45 -0.81
C MET A 31 0.06 -4.78 -0.69
N ILE A 32 0.66 -4.82 0.51
CA ILE A 32 1.91 -4.12 0.80
C ILE A 32 3.11 -5.02 0.58
N GLY A 33 3.01 -6.30 0.97
CA GLY A 33 4.21 -7.08 0.99
C GLY A 33 4.04 -8.59 1.13
N HIS A 34 3.43 -9.22 0.14
CA HIS A 34 3.58 -10.65 -0.11
C HIS A 34 3.95 -10.85 -1.58
N PHE A 35 5.18 -11.28 -1.81
CA PHE A 35 5.69 -11.53 -3.16
C PHE A 35 5.38 -12.97 -3.63
N GLY A 36 5.55 -13.21 -4.93
CA GLY A 36 5.31 -14.51 -5.53
C GLY A 36 3.85 -14.96 -5.41
N TRP A 37 3.64 -16.21 -5.06
CA TRP A 37 2.33 -16.81 -4.80
C TRP A 37 1.92 -16.71 -3.33
N LEU A 38 2.27 -15.63 -2.64
CA LEU A 38 2.12 -15.39 -1.20
C LEU A 38 3.05 -16.29 -0.36
N ASP A 39 4.18 -16.65 -0.92
CA ASP A 39 5.22 -17.48 -0.32
C ASP A 39 6.41 -16.66 0.23
N ALA A 40 6.50 -15.38 -0.14
CA ALA A 40 7.53 -14.46 0.31
C ALA A 40 6.95 -13.25 1.08
N PRO A 41 6.54 -13.42 2.36
CA PRO A 41 6.08 -12.30 3.17
C PRO A 41 7.23 -11.35 3.48
N VAL A 42 6.95 -10.04 3.48
CA VAL A 42 7.90 -9.04 3.98
C VAL A 42 7.93 -9.05 5.52
N PRO A 43 8.99 -8.51 6.14
CA PRO A 43 8.99 -8.29 7.59
C PRO A 43 7.74 -7.52 8.05
N PRO A 44 7.08 -7.94 9.14
CA PRO A 44 5.85 -7.31 9.62
C PRO A 44 6.01 -5.81 9.86
N GLU A 45 7.19 -5.36 10.28
CA GLU A 45 7.54 -3.96 10.55
C GLU A 45 7.38 -3.10 9.31
N THR A 46 7.69 -3.65 8.12
CA THR A 46 7.48 -2.96 6.83
C THR A 46 6.01 -2.69 6.58
N SER A 47 5.15 -3.69 6.80
CA SER A 47 3.70 -3.53 6.64
C SER A 47 3.13 -2.54 7.65
N ILE A 48 3.57 -2.61 8.91
CA ILE A 48 3.16 -1.68 9.97
C ILE A 48 3.58 -0.25 9.60
N ALA A 49 4.82 -0.03 9.14
CA ALA A 49 5.30 1.29 8.73
C ALA A 49 4.44 1.87 7.60
N TRP A 50 4.10 1.07 6.59
CA TRP A 50 3.23 1.48 5.50
C TRP A 50 1.84 1.87 5.97
N TYR A 51 1.23 1.06 6.87
CA TYR A 51 -0.10 1.38 7.40
C TYR A 51 -0.09 2.59 8.31
N MET A 52 0.97 2.78 9.10
CA MET A 52 1.10 3.97 9.96
C MET A 52 1.21 5.24 9.12
N VAL A 53 2.11 5.29 8.14
CA VAL A 53 2.31 6.48 7.31
C VAL A 53 1.14 6.69 6.36
N GLY A 54 0.81 5.68 5.55
CA GLY A 54 -0.26 5.78 4.55
C GLY A 54 -1.64 5.93 5.19
N GLY A 55 -1.90 5.19 6.28
CA GLY A 55 -3.14 5.30 7.05
C GLY A 55 -3.31 6.67 7.70
N SER A 56 -2.25 7.27 8.25
CA SER A 56 -2.31 8.62 8.81
C SER A 56 -2.69 9.66 7.75
N LEU A 57 -2.09 9.57 6.55
CA LEU A 57 -2.43 10.47 5.45
C LEU A 57 -3.86 10.25 4.94
N LEU A 58 -4.30 9.00 4.87
CA LEU A 58 -5.67 8.67 4.48
C LEU A 58 -6.69 9.20 5.49
N LEU A 59 -6.46 8.98 6.79
CA LEU A 59 -7.32 9.52 7.86
C LEU A 59 -7.36 11.04 7.83
N LEU A 60 -6.22 11.69 7.58
CA LEU A 60 -6.16 13.13 7.43
C LEU A 60 -6.99 13.60 6.23
N GLY A 61 -6.95 12.88 5.09
CA GLY A 61 -7.80 13.14 3.93
C GLY A 61 -9.31 13.08 4.26
N PHE A 62 -9.73 12.21 5.16
CA PHE A 62 -11.12 12.19 5.68
C PHE A 62 -11.41 13.31 6.67
N ALA A 63 -10.41 13.71 7.47
CA ALA A 63 -10.58 14.70 8.55
C ALA A 63 -10.62 16.14 8.04
N VAL A 64 -9.92 16.46 6.95
CA VAL A 64 -9.87 17.82 6.40
C VAL A 64 -11.23 18.30 5.93
N TRP A 65 -11.40 19.63 5.93
CA TRP A 65 -12.63 20.24 5.41
C TRP A 65 -12.73 20.02 3.90
N ALA A 66 -13.77 19.33 3.47
CA ALA A 66 -14.03 19.00 2.08
C ALA A 66 -15.54 18.87 1.82
N THR A 67 -15.95 18.98 0.56
CA THR A 67 -17.36 18.80 0.18
C THR A 67 -17.80 17.36 0.41
N ALA A 68 -19.11 17.19 0.65
CA ALA A 68 -19.71 15.85 0.80
C ALA A 68 -19.41 14.94 -0.40
N ARG A 69 -19.37 15.49 -1.62
CA ARG A 69 -19.04 14.75 -2.85
C ARG A 69 -17.58 14.23 -2.83
N GLN A 70 -16.63 15.03 -2.38
CA GLN A 70 -15.23 14.64 -2.29
C GLN A 70 -15.03 13.55 -1.22
N LYS A 71 -15.65 13.72 -0.06
CA LYS A 71 -15.61 12.69 1.00
C LYS A 71 -16.30 11.39 0.55
N ALA A 72 -17.41 11.49 -0.19
CA ALA A 72 -18.08 10.33 -0.76
C ALA A 72 -17.20 9.60 -1.76
N ALA A 73 -16.45 10.31 -2.61
CA ALA A 73 -15.50 9.68 -3.55
C ALA A 73 -14.43 8.88 -2.81
N LEU A 74 -13.82 9.45 -1.76
CA LEU A 74 -12.82 8.74 -0.94
C LEU A 74 -13.43 7.52 -0.24
N ALA A 75 -14.64 7.67 0.33
CA ALA A 75 -15.35 6.56 0.98
C ALA A 75 -15.73 5.45 0.00
N LEU A 76 -16.20 5.79 -1.21
CA LEU A 76 -16.52 4.81 -2.26
C LEU A 76 -15.30 4.04 -2.72
N LEU A 77 -14.14 4.69 -2.86
CA LEU A 77 -12.89 4.01 -3.16
C LEU A 77 -12.50 3.04 -2.04
N ALA A 78 -12.60 3.46 -0.77
CA ALA A 78 -12.31 2.59 0.37
C ALA A 78 -13.26 1.38 0.40
N LEU A 79 -14.56 1.61 0.19
CA LEU A 79 -15.56 0.54 0.09
C LEU A 79 -15.30 -0.39 -1.09
N ALA A 80 -14.86 0.14 -2.24
CA ALA A 80 -14.50 -0.68 -3.41
C ALA A 80 -13.30 -1.60 -3.11
N VAL A 81 -12.26 -1.10 -2.45
CA VAL A 81 -11.10 -1.90 -2.04
C VAL A 81 -11.49 -3.02 -1.08
N ILE A 82 -12.31 -2.71 -0.07
CA ILE A 82 -12.77 -3.69 0.94
C ILE A 82 -13.79 -4.64 0.33
N GLY A 83 -14.67 -4.15 -0.54
CA GLY A 83 -15.77 -4.92 -1.14
C GLY A 83 -15.35 -5.82 -2.29
N ALA A 84 -14.25 -5.48 -3.01
CA ALA A 84 -13.81 -6.24 -4.17
C ALA A 84 -13.64 -7.76 -3.92
N PRO A 85 -12.99 -8.22 -2.83
CA PRO A 85 -12.88 -9.64 -2.55
C PRO A 85 -14.23 -10.32 -2.36
N PHE A 86 -15.22 -9.64 -1.81
CA PHE A 86 -16.57 -10.21 -1.66
C PHE A 86 -17.27 -10.33 -3.00
N VAL A 87 -17.31 -9.24 -3.77
CA VAL A 87 -18.00 -9.21 -5.07
C VAL A 87 -17.43 -10.24 -6.05
N LEU A 88 -16.11 -10.42 -6.06
CA LEU A 88 -15.42 -11.26 -7.04
C LEU A 88 -15.29 -12.72 -6.59
N GLN A 89 -15.18 -13.01 -5.30
CA GLN A 89 -15.02 -14.38 -4.82
C GLN A 89 -16.34 -15.10 -4.53
N LEU A 90 -17.36 -14.40 -4.00
CA LEU A 90 -18.60 -15.08 -3.61
C LEU A 90 -19.24 -15.89 -4.73
N PRO A 91 -19.30 -15.42 -6.00
CA PRO A 91 -19.88 -16.18 -7.09
C PRO A 91 -19.08 -17.43 -7.49
N THR A 92 -17.77 -17.43 -7.24
CA THR A 92 -16.84 -18.43 -7.78
C THR A 92 -16.23 -19.34 -6.72
N ALA A 93 -16.38 -19.01 -5.43
CA ALA A 93 -15.73 -19.73 -4.33
C ALA A 93 -16.02 -21.24 -4.33
N ALA A 94 -17.23 -21.67 -4.64
CA ALA A 94 -17.59 -23.08 -4.69
C ALA A 94 -16.86 -23.85 -5.80
N SER A 95 -16.45 -23.17 -6.88
CA SER A 95 -15.78 -23.80 -8.02
C SER A 95 -14.24 -23.70 -7.96
N VAL A 96 -13.70 -22.59 -7.48
CA VAL A 96 -12.24 -22.33 -7.51
C VAL A 96 -11.60 -22.10 -6.13
N GLY A 97 -12.41 -22.05 -5.06
CA GLY A 97 -11.93 -21.71 -3.72
C GLY A 97 -11.75 -20.20 -3.52
N LEU A 98 -11.16 -19.83 -2.38
CA LEU A 98 -10.81 -18.44 -2.09
C LEU A 98 -9.41 -18.14 -2.65
N VAL A 99 -9.37 -17.55 -3.85
CA VAL A 99 -8.12 -17.29 -4.59
C VAL A 99 -7.71 -15.82 -4.61
N TRP A 100 -8.45 -14.96 -3.91
CA TRP A 100 -8.17 -13.53 -3.89
C TRP A 100 -6.83 -13.23 -3.23
N GLN A 101 -6.07 -12.33 -3.87
CA GLN A 101 -4.84 -11.76 -3.32
C GLN A 101 -4.98 -10.25 -3.25
N GLY A 102 -4.54 -9.65 -2.15
CA GLY A 102 -4.71 -8.22 -1.90
C GLY A 102 -4.17 -7.33 -3.03
N ARG A 103 -3.09 -7.77 -3.69
CA ARG A 103 -2.51 -7.05 -4.85
C ARG A 103 -3.48 -6.85 -6.03
N TYR A 104 -4.54 -7.65 -6.15
CA TYR A 104 -5.56 -7.43 -7.19
C TYR A 104 -6.41 -6.18 -6.93
N ALA A 105 -6.45 -5.69 -5.70
CA ALA A 105 -7.09 -4.43 -5.36
C ALA A 105 -6.20 -3.20 -5.61
N LEU A 106 -4.89 -3.35 -5.85
CA LEU A 106 -3.95 -2.23 -6.01
C LEU A 106 -4.37 -1.19 -7.06
N PRO A 107 -4.89 -1.57 -8.25
CA PRO A 107 -5.34 -0.59 -9.24
C PRO A 107 -6.42 0.37 -8.71
N ILE A 108 -7.28 -0.12 -7.81
CA ILE A 108 -8.32 0.70 -7.16
C ILE A 108 -7.72 1.40 -5.94
N ALA A 109 -6.93 0.69 -5.15
CA ALA A 109 -6.37 1.17 -3.89
C ALA A 109 -5.44 2.38 -4.06
N ILE A 110 -4.73 2.49 -5.20
CA ILE A 110 -3.90 3.67 -5.51
C ILE A 110 -4.72 4.96 -5.59
N GLY A 111 -6.01 4.86 -5.89
CA GLY A 111 -6.93 6.00 -5.89
C GLY A 111 -7.09 6.63 -4.50
N LEU A 112 -6.98 5.84 -3.41
CA LEU A 112 -7.11 6.32 -2.04
C LEU A 112 -6.09 7.42 -1.69
N PRO A 113 -4.77 7.16 -1.78
CA PRO A 113 -3.78 8.18 -1.48
C PRO A 113 -3.83 9.35 -2.46
N LEU A 114 -4.19 9.15 -3.73
CA LEU A 114 -4.31 10.23 -4.71
C LEU A 114 -5.46 11.18 -4.35
N VAL A 115 -6.64 10.66 -4.06
CA VAL A 115 -7.79 11.49 -3.63
C VAL A 115 -7.51 12.15 -2.29
N ALA A 116 -6.95 11.42 -1.31
CA ALA A 116 -6.56 12.01 -0.04
C ALA A 116 -5.56 13.17 -0.21
N ALA A 117 -4.55 13.02 -1.08
CA ALA A 117 -3.59 14.08 -1.37
C ALA A 117 -4.25 15.32 -1.96
N VAL A 118 -5.22 15.16 -2.90
CA VAL A 118 -6.00 16.27 -3.45
C VAL A 118 -6.79 16.98 -2.37
N LEU A 119 -7.46 16.25 -1.45
CA LEU A 119 -8.20 16.86 -0.34
C LEU A 119 -7.28 17.64 0.61
N ILE A 120 -6.15 17.04 0.95
CA ILE A 120 -5.14 17.65 1.83
C ILE A 120 -4.54 18.91 1.19
N SER A 121 -4.28 18.91 -0.12
CA SER A 121 -3.69 20.08 -0.81
C SER A 121 -4.62 21.30 -0.85
N GLN A 122 -5.90 21.12 -0.55
CA GLN A 122 -6.90 22.19 -0.44
C GLN A 122 -7.13 22.65 1.01
N ALA A 123 -6.41 22.05 1.98
CA ALA A 123 -6.60 22.31 3.39
C ALA A 123 -5.80 23.54 3.86
N SER A 124 -5.95 23.89 5.14
CA SER A 124 -5.24 25.02 5.77
C SER A 124 -3.73 24.76 5.90
N SER A 125 -2.98 25.85 6.13
CA SER A 125 -1.52 25.79 6.37
C SER A 125 -1.13 24.89 7.55
N ASP A 126 -1.97 24.76 8.57
CA ASP A 126 -1.71 23.90 9.74
C ASP A 126 -1.73 22.42 9.34
N VAL A 127 -2.67 22.04 8.47
CA VAL A 127 -2.75 20.68 7.91
C VAL A 127 -1.53 20.41 7.04
N GLU A 128 -1.11 21.37 6.24
CA GLU A 128 0.08 21.24 5.41
C GLU A 128 1.35 21.01 6.25
N GLU A 129 1.51 21.73 7.36
CA GLU A 129 2.62 21.51 8.28
C GLU A 129 2.55 20.13 8.94
N LEU A 130 1.37 19.66 9.32
CA LEU A 130 1.19 18.31 9.86
C LEU A 130 1.59 17.24 8.82
N VAL A 131 1.17 17.40 7.56
CA VAL A 131 1.57 16.51 6.46
C VAL A 131 3.08 16.50 6.27
N ARG A 132 3.71 17.69 6.27
CA ARG A 132 5.17 17.79 6.18
C ARG A 132 5.86 17.01 7.29
N ARG A 133 5.37 17.10 8.53
CA ARG A 133 5.92 16.34 9.66
C ARG A 133 5.76 14.83 9.47
N ILE A 134 4.56 14.37 9.06
CA ILE A 134 4.29 12.96 8.77
C ILE A 134 5.23 12.46 7.67
N VAL A 135 5.38 13.20 6.58
CA VAL A 135 6.25 12.82 5.45
C VAL A 135 7.72 12.79 5.88
N ARG A 136 8.20 13.82 6.59
CA ARG A 136 9.60 13.87 7.06
C ARG A 136 9.96 12.73 8.01
N ALA A 137 9.05 12.35 8.88
CA ALA A 137 9.27 11.23 9.79
C ALA A 137 9.06 9.88 9.08
N GLY A 138 8.06 9.79 8.20
CA GLY A 138 7.67 8.55 7.54
C GLY A 138 8.61 8.12 6.43
N VAL A 139 9.14 9.06 5.63
CA VAL A 139 10.00 8.73 4.48
C VAL A 139 11.22 7.90 4.86
N PRO A 140 12.04 8.25 5.88
CA PRO A 140 13.16 7.41 6.28
C PRO A 140 12.74 6.00 6.71
N ILE A 141 11.64 5.90 7.45
CA ILE A 141 11.09 4.61 7.91
C ILE A 141 10.67 3.76 6.71
N LEU A 142 9.97 4.36 5.73
CA LEU A 142 9.54 3.66 4.52
C LEU A 142 10.74 3.26 3.65
N VAL A 143 11.77 4.09 3.53
CA VAL A 143 13.02 3.74 2.80
C VAL A 143 13.66 2.50 3.41
N VAL A 144 13.84 2.48 4.74
CA VAL A 144 14.38 1.31 5.45
C VAL A 144 13.49 0.08 5.24
N GLY A 145 12.17 0.24 5.39
CA GLY A 145 11.21 -0.83 5.17
C GLY A 145 11.25 -1.41 3.76
N HIS A 146 11.37 -0.55 2.74
CA HIS A 146 11.49 -0.98 1.34
C HIS A 146 12.76 -1.77 1.08
N VAL A 147 13.90 -1.28 1.56
CA VAL A 147 15.20 -1.97 1.39
C VAL A 147 15.18 -3.31 2.13
N ALA A 148 14.63 -3.33 3.35
CA ALA A 148 14.49 -4.57 4.12
C ALA A 148 13.56 -5.57 3.42
N ALA A 149 12.44 -5.11 2.88
CA ALA A 149 11.50 -5.97 2.13
C ALA A 149 12.13 -6.57 0.89
N PHE A 150 12.85 -5.76 0.09
CA PHE A 150 13.54 -6.23 -1.10
C PHE A 150 14.67 -7.21 -0.77
N TRP A 151 15.48 -6.90 0.24
CA TRP A 151 16.52 -7.81 0.72
C TRP A 151 15.94 -9.13 1.19
N TRP A 152 14.86 -9.06 2.01
CA TRP A 152 14.19 -10.25 2.53
C TRP A 152 13.61 -11.14 1.42
N ALA A 153 12.90 -10.54 0.45
CA ALA A 153 12.38 -11.27 -0.69
C ALA A 153 13.48 -11.87 -1.55
N SER A 154 14.53 -11.09 -1.85
CA SER A 154 15.67 -11.56 -2.63
C SER A 154 16.37 -12.74 -1.97
N ARG A 155 16.57 -12.70 -0.65
CA ARG A 155 17.12 -13.79 0.14
C ARG A 155 16.25 -15.03 0.08
N GLN A 156 14.94 -14.87 0.23
CA GLN A 156 14.01 -16.00 0.21
C GLN A 156 14.02 -16.73 -1.13
N TYR A 157 14.12 -16.01 -2.24
CA TYR A 157 14.26 -16.63 -3.57
C TYR A 157 15.64 -17.24 -3.82
N SER A 158 16.66 -16.79 -3.10
CA SER A 158 18.03 -17.27 -3.26
C SER A 158 18.37 -18.47 -2.38
N GLU A 159 17.83 -18.51 -1.15
CA GLU A 159 18.16 -19.50 -0.12
C GLU A 159 16.96 -20.31 0.37
N GLY A 160 15.75 -19.89 0.03
CA GLY A 160 14.51 -20.48 0.54
C GLY A 160 14.07 -19.92 1.89
N LEU A 161 12.88 -20.37 2.35
CA LEU A 161 12.19 -19.86 3.54
C LEU A 161 12.99 -19.97 4.85
N GLY A 162 13.83 -20.98 4.98
CA GLY A 162 14.66 -21.25 6.16
C GLY A 162 16.14 -20.87 6.00
N GLY A 163 16.50 -20.19 4.91
CA GLY A 163 17.89 -19.87 4.59
C GLY A 163 18.54 -18.91 5.59
N ASP A 164 19.87 -18.96 5.69
CA ASP A 164 20.63 -18.10 6.59
C ASP A 164 20.50 -16.62 6.20
N LEU A 165 20.29 -15.77 7.21
CA LEU A 165 20.17 -14.30 7.05
C LEU A 165 21.49 -13.66 6.63
N THR A 166 22.60 -14.30 6.90
CA THR A 166 23.97 -13.75 6.71
C THR A 166 24.65 -14.24 5.45
N THR A 167 23.98 -15.09 4.65
CA THR A 167 24.61 -15.65 3.44
C THR A 167 24.95 -14.55 2.42
N LEU A 168 26.23 -14.37 2.18
CA LEU A 168 26.77 -13.47 1.15
C LEU A 168 26.94 -14.14 -0.22
N ALA A 169 26.93 -15.48 -0.25
CA ALA A 169 27.06 -16.30 -1.45
C ALA A 169 25.86 -17.25 -1.56
N PRO A 170 24.72 -16.76 -2.03
CA PRO A 170 23.49 -17.56 -2.13
C PRO A 170 23.60 -18.66 -3.18
N HIS A 171 22.79 -19.73 -3.03
CA HIS A 171 22.73 -20.84 -3.98
C HIS A 171 22.28 -20.40 -5.37
N TRP A 172 21.43 -19.38 -5.43
CA TRP A 172 21.04 -18.72 -6.66
C TRP A 172 21.23 -17.21 -6.54
N SER A 173 21.70 -16.58 -7.58
CA SER A 173 21.76 -15.12 -7.67
C SER A 173 21.25 -14.63 -9.01
N SER A 174 20.74 -13.40 -9.03
CA SER A 174 20.36 -12.73 -10.27
C SER A 174 21.57 -12.55 -11.20
N PRO A 175 21.38 -12.36 -12.51
CA PRO A 175 22.49 -12.14 -13.47
C PRO A 175 23.42 -10.97 -13.10
N ILE A 176 22.93 -9.99 -12.36
CA ILE A 176 23.73 -8.85 -11.86
C ILE A 176 24.38 -9.10 -10.49
N GLY A 177 24.15 -10.28 -9.90
CA GLY A 177 24.59 -10.63 -8.56
C GLY A 177 23.63 -10.14 -7.46
N TYR A 178 23.58 -10.91 -6.37
CA TYR A 178 22.68 -10.66 -5.24
C TYR A 178 22.95 -9.29 -4.57
N LEU A 179 24.17 -9.06 -4.13
CA LEU A 179 24.55 -7.83 -3.44
C LEU A 179 24.43 -6.59 -4.33
N THR A 180 24.76 -6.72 -5.61
CA THR A 180 24.60 -5.64 -6.58
C THR A 180 23.13 -5.27 -6.75
N GLY A 181 22.24 -6.27 -6.86
CA GLY A 181 20.79 -6.04 -6.95
C GLY A 181 20.24 -5.30 -5.73
N VAL A 182 20.59 -5.76 -4.53
CA VAL A 182 20.16 -5.11 -3.27
C VAL A 182 20.75 -3.71 -3.16
N GLY A 183 22.02 -3.52 -3.50
CA GLY A 183 22.70 -2.22 -3.46
C GLY A 183 22.07 -1.19 -4.42
N LEU A 184 21.78 -1.60 -5.67
CA LEU A 184 21.10 -0.73 -6.64
C LEU A 184 19.70 -0.36 -6.19
N TYR A 185 18.93 -1.32 -5.66
CA TYR A 185 17.60 -1.04 -5.12
C TYR A 185 17.67 -0.06 -3.95
N ALA A 186 18.59 -0.28 -3.02
CA ALA A 186 18.81 0.62 -1.89
C ALA A 186 19.17 2.04 -2.36
N LEU A 187 20.10 2.16 -3.33
CA LEU A 187 20.49 3.45 -3.89
C LEU A 187 19.28 4.19 -4.49
N VAL A 188 18.51 3.54 -5.35
CA VAL A 188 17.34 4.15 -6.01
C VAL A 188 16.29 4.56 -4.97
N THR A 189 16.02 3.69 -3.99
CA THR A 189 15.05 3.96 -2.93
C THR A 189 15.51 5.11 -2.03
N CYS A 190 16.79 5.18 -1.68
CA CYS A 190 17.36 6.30 -0.92
C CYS A 190 17.30 7.60 -1.71
N CYS A 191 17.64 7.61 -3.00
CA CYS A 191 17.54 8.78 -3.86
C CYS A 191 16.10 9.30 -3.93
N LEU A 192 15.14 8.42 -4.17
CA LEU A 192 13.71 8.78 -4.19
C LEU A 192 13.26 9.33 -2.83
N GLY A 193 13.61 8.66 -1.74
CA GLY A 193 13.31 9.11 -0.37
C GLY A 193 13.91 10.49 -0.09
N TYR A 194 15.15 10.72 -0.49
CA TYR A 194 15.79 12.03 -0.36
C TYR A 194 15.05 13.12 -1.14
N LEU A 195 14.65 12.85 -2.37
CA LEU A 195 13.89 13.82 -3.19
C LEU A 195 12.56 14.19 -2.52
N ILE A 196 11.80 13.20 -2.05
CA ILE A 196 10.52 13.43 -1.36
C ILE A 196 10.76 14.22 -0.07
N TRP A 197 11.75 13.83 0.73
CA TRP A 197 12.08 14.49 1.98
C TRP A 197 12.57 15.92 1.77
N HIS A 198 13.40 16.16 0.75
CA HIS A 198 13.86 17.48 0.38
C HIS A 198 12.70 18.37 -0.10
N ALA A 199 11.82 17.83 -0.98
CA ALA A 199 10.63 18.54 -1.44
C ALA A 199 9.71 18.94 -0.28
N SER A 200 9.60 18.09 0.77
CA SER A 200 8.81 18.41 1.97
C SER A 200 9.40 19.54 2.84
N ARG A 201 10.63 19.99 2.57
CA ARG A 201 11.27 21.13 3.25
C ARG A 201 11.06 22.46 2.55
N ALA A 202 10.73 22.45 1.25
CA ALA A 202 10.46 23.68 0.53
C ALA A 202 9.27 24.41 1.18
N ALA A 203 9.45 25.67 1.51
CA ALA A 203 8.35 26.51 1.97
C ALA A 203 7.31 26.60 0.85
N PRO A 204 6.00 26.64 1.17
CA PRO A 204 4.99 26.92 0.15
C PRO A 204 5.33 28.25 -0.53
N ALA A 205 5.27 28.25 -1.86
CA ALA A 205 5.42 29.51 -2.60
C ALA A 205 4.36 30.49 -2.08
N PRO A 206 4.72 31.76 -1.82
CA PRO A 206 3.74 32.74 -1.37
C PRO A 206 2.61 32.78 -2.39
N THR A 207 1.40 32.51 -1.90
CA THR A 207 0.19 32.60 -2.72
C THR A 207 0.16 34.03 -3.27
N GLN A 208 0.44 34.21 -4.55
CA GLN A 208 0.22 35.50 -5.20
C GLN A 208 -1.28 35.79 -5.11
N THR A 209 -1.64 36.53 -4.08
CA THR A 209 -2.95 37.16 -4.04
C THR A 209 -2.96 38.08 -5.24
N SER A 210 -3.55 37.64 -6.35
CA SER A 210 -3.81 38.50 -7.50
C SER A 210 -4.70 39.63 -6.97
N ALA A 211 -4.08 40.76 -6.66
CA ALA A 211 -4.79 41.98 -6.43
C ALA A 211 -5.57 42.27 -7.74
N LEU A 212 -6.87 41.99 -7.72
CA LEU A 212 -7.77 42.48 -8.76
C LEU A 212 -7.58 43.99 -8.79
N PRO A 213 -7.26 44.57 -9.96
CA PRO A 213 -7.22 46.01 -10.07
C PRO A 213 -8.58 46.57 -9.68
N ALA A 214 -8.57 47.47 -8.69
CA ALA A 214 -9.74 48.22 -8.30
C ALA A 214 -10.25 48.92 -9.58
N ALA A 215 -11.46 48.50 -10.03
CA ALA A 215 -12.16 49.19 -11.09
C ALA A 215 -12.52 50.59 -10.57
N GLY A 216 -11.86 51.61 -11.10
CA GLY A 216 -12.20 53.01 -10.93
C GLY A 216 -13.43 53.44 -11.76
#